data_79ea50301004bb2c9a733aa235391bcd
#
_entry.id   79ea50301004bb2c9a733aa235391bcd
#
_cell.length_a   1.000
_cell.length_b   1.000
_cell.length_c   1.000
_cell.angle_alpha   90.00
_cell.angle_beta   90.00
_cell.angle_gamma   90.00
#
_symmetry.space_group_name_H-M   'P 1'
#
loop_
_entity.id
_entity.type
_entity.pdbx_description
1 polymer ?
#
loop_
_entity_poly.entity_id
_entity_poly.type
_entity_poly.pdbx_seq_one_letter_code
_entity_poly.pdbx_strand_id
1 'polypeptide(L)'
;MKSNLVKYAIITTIITLIYGCGSFEKAVTLNPSSNYFPAKKNKQTKVLKNFEVDKEALKSFLLVVPTSDYWLEMGTNLNHFDTVMTFEQFQKAIVQDGLTDKIPSVSDMVGLNRAYKHYRPFLLLNLATEKKDTGGWYTGLTLYDPERAEIIFQNEIKLNLMWDGWTDQGTMFPLFNSLLDYLRNEKE
;
A
#
# COMPACT_ATOMS: atom_id res chain seq x y z
N MET A 1 -23.84 41.89 -24.13
CA MET A 1 -23.98 41.32 -22.76
C MET A 1 -24.15 39.79 -22.72
N LYS A 2 -24.86 39.14 -23.61
CA LYS A 2 -25.06 37.66 -23.57
C LYS A 2 -23.77 36.82 -23.76
N SER A 3 -22.81 37.30 -24.57
CA SER A 3 -21.55 36.57 -24.83
C SER A 3 -20.62 36.42 -23.60
N ASN A 4 -20.60 37.38 -22.69
CA ASN A 4 -19.76 37.33 -21.52
C ASN A 4 -20.32 36.40 -20.44
N LEU A 5 -21.64 36.31 -20.32
CA LEU A 5 -22.31 35.41 -19.35
C LEU A 5 -22.00 33.93 -19.65
N VAL A 6 -21.98 33.53 -20.90
CA VAL A 6 -21.65 32.17 -21.35
C VAL A 6 -20.19 31.85 -21.04
N LYS A 7 -19.26 32.79 -21.26
CA LYS A 7 -17.83 32.58 -20.92
C LYS A 7 -17.62 32.39 -19.44
N TYR A 8 -18.27 33.19 -18.58
CA TYR A 8 -18.16 33.01 -17.12
C TYR A 8 -18.80 31.72 -16.64
N ALA A 9 -19.94 31.30 -17.22
CA ALA A 9 -20.55 30.02 -16.89
C ALA A 9 -19.65 28.82 -17.26
N ILE A 10 -18.98 28.83 -18.40
CA ILE A 10 -18.05 27.80 -18.82
C ILE A 10 -16.80 27.76 -17.90
N ILE A 11 -16.24 28.90 -17.56
CA ILE A 11 -15.08 29.01 -16.67
C ILE A 11 -15.43 28.49 -15.26
N THR A 12 -16.61 28.87 -14.74
CA THR A 12 -17.05 28.40 -13.42
C THR A 12 -17.27 26.87 -13.40
N THR A 13 -17.84 26.29 -14.47
CA THR A 13 -18.04 24.85 -14.61
C THR A 13 -16.71 24.10 -14.70
N ILE A 14 -15.71 24.63 -15.40
CA ILE A 14 -14.38 24.02 -15.49
C ILE A 14 -13.66 24.08 -14.13
N ILE A 15 -13.78 25.17 -13.40
CA ILE A 15 -13.16 25.31 -12.06
C ILE A 15 -13.78 24.32 -11.06
N THR A 16 -15.11 24.12 -11.09
CA THR A 16 -15.78 23.14 -10.21
C THR A 16 -15.40 21.69 -10.54
N LEU A 17 -15.10 21.36 -11.79
CA LEU A 17 -14.61 20.05 -12.19
C LEU A 17 -13.18 19.78 -11.72
N ILE A 18 -12.34 20.80 -11.59
CA ILE A 18 -10.96 20.65 -11.09
C ILE A 18 -10.92 20.44 -9.58
N TYR A 19 -11.84 21.02 -8.80
CA TYR A 19 -11.93 20.81 -7.35
C TYR A 19 -12.59 19.48 -6.95
N GLY A 20 -13.23 18.75 -7.88
CA GLY A 20 -13.83 17.44 -7.64
C GLY A 20 -12.85 16.25 -7.66
N CYS A 21 -11.57 16.49 -7.97
CA CYS A 21 -10.54 15.44 -8.11
C CYS A 21 -9.74 15.14 -6.82
N GLY A 22 -10.27 15.43 -5.65
CA GLY A 22 -9.47 15.45 -4.42
C GLY A 22 -9.83 14.45 -3.32
N SER A 23 -10.31 13.21 -3.62
CA SER A 23 -10.62 12.28 -2.53
C SER A 23 -10.35 10.81 -2.83
N PHE A 24 -9.30 10.52 -3.60
CA PHE A 24 -9.03 9.14 -4.01
C PHE A 24 -8.27 8.29 -3.00
N GLU A 25 -7.70 8.82 -1.99
CA GLU A 25 -6.90 8.06 -1.02
C GLU A 25 -7.23 8.54 0.39
N LYS A 26 -8.36 8.09 0.93
CA LYS A 26 -8.66 8.27 2.34
C LYS A 26 -8.48 6.96 3.06
N ALA A 27 -7.47 6.89 3.90
CA ALA A 27 -7.27 5.76 4.80
C ALA A 27 -8.47 5.61 5.75
N VAL A 28 -8.80 4.37 6.08
CA VAL A 28 -9.89 4.01 6.99
C VAL A 28 -9.40 2.99 8.01
N THR A 29 -10.04 2.96 9.16
CA THR A 29 -9.81 1.93 10.17
C THR A 29 -10.55 0.64 9.83
N LEU A 30 -10.14 -0.45 10.45
CA LEU A 30 -10.87 -1.71 10.37
C LEU A 30 -12.28 -1.57 10.96
N ASN A 31 -13.24 -2.23 10.33
CA ASN A 31 -14.59 -2.31 10.87
C ASN A 31 -14.56 -3.14 12.17
N PRO A 32 -15.05 -2.61 13.32
CA PRO A 32 -14.97 -3.29 14.60
C PRO A 32 -15.68 -4.65 14.64
N SER A 33 -16.72 -4.84 13.81
CA SER A 33 -17.50 -6.08 13.81
C SER A 33 -16.88 -7.19 12.96
N SER A 34 -16.25 -6.83 11.82
CA SER A 34 -15.64 -7.80 10.90
C SER A 34 -14.14 -7.91 11.06
N ASN A 35 -13.50 -6.90 11.64
CA ASN A 35 -12.05 -6.76 11.73
C ASN A 35 -11.33 -6.68 10.37
N TYR A 36 -12.06 -6.22 9.33
CA TYR A 36 -11.59 -5.99 7.96
C TYR A 36 -11.85 -4.56 7.51
N PHE A 37 -11.12 -4.13 6.47
CA PHE A 37 -11.45 -2.88 5.77
C PHE A 37 -12.78 -3.02 5.00
N PRO A 38 -13.56 -1.93 4.83
CA PRO A 38 -14.90 -1.98 4.25
C PRO A 38 -14.86 -2.16 2.72
N ALA A 39 -14.49 -3.35 2.24
CA ALA A 39 -14.41 -3.71 0.84
C ALA A 39 -15.78 -4.02 0.20
N LYS A 40 -15.90 -3.87 -1.12
CA LYS A 40 -17.07 -4.34 -1.87
C LYS A 40 -17.09 -5.87 -1.92
N LYS A 41 -18.23 -6.48 -1.61
CA LYS A 41 -18.41 -7.96 -1.54
C LYS A 41 -18.14 -8.70 -2.85
N ASN A 42 -18.26 -8.03 -4.00
CA ASN A 42 -18.10 -8.65 -5.32
C ASN A 42 -16.68 -8.53 -5.89
N LYS A 43 -15.73 -8.06 -5.09
CA LYS A 43 -14.34 -7.89 -5.49
C LYS A 43 -13.48 -8.94 -4.80
N GLN A 44 -12.96 -9.85 -5.60
CA GLN A 44 -12.04 -10.89 -5.15
C GLN A 44 -10.62 -10.57 -5.57
N THR A 45 -9.71 -10.73 -4.65
CA THR A 45 -8.27 -10.67 -4.90
C THR A 45 -7.78 -12.06 -5.30
N LYS A 46 -6.73 -12.11 -6.10
CA LYS A 46 -5.99 -13.32 -6.40
C LYS A 46 -4.66 -13.29 -5.66
N VAL A 47 -4.43 -14.26 -4.78
CA VAL A 47 -3.13 -14.45 -4.16
C VAL A 47 -2.21 -15.14 -5.16
N LEU A 48 -1.07 -14.51 -5.45
CA LEU A 48 -0.05 -14.99 -6.37
C LEU A 48 1.11 -15.68 -5.64
N LYS A 49 1.41 -15.21 -4.42
CA LYS A 49 2.49 -15.71 -3.58
C LYS A 49 2.06 -15.70 -2.12
N ASN A 50 2.32 -16.79 -1.43
CA ASN A 50 1.96 -16.98 -0.03
C ASN A 50 2.98 -17.91 0.62
N PHE A 51 4.12 -17.36 1.07
CA PHE A 51 5.14 -18.13 1.78
C PHE A 51 4.74 -18.34 3.24
N GLU A 52 4.97 -19.53 3.71
CA GLU A 52 4.82 -19.82 5.13
C GLU A 52 6.00 -19.23 5.91
N VAL A 53 5.69 -18.32 6.83
CA VAL A 53 6.64 -17.68 7.74
C VAL A 53 6.02 -17.63 9.13
N ASP A 54 6.84 -17.45 10.15
CA ASP A 54 6.36 -17.24 11.52
C ASP A 54 5.66 -15.87 11.63
N LYS A 55 4.32 -15.86 11.56
CA LYS A 55 3.50 -14.64 11.60
C LYS A 55 3.57 -13.93 12.95
N GLU A 56 3.76 -14.65 14.04
CA GLU A 56 3.90 -14.06 15.36
C GLU A 56 5.23 -13.29 15.47
N ALA A 57 6.30 -13.83 14.89
CA ALA A 57 7.58 -13.12 14.83
C ALA A 57 7.46 -11.80 14.03
N LEU A 58 6.65 -11.77 12.97
CA LEU A 58 6.44 -10.56 12.17
C LEU A 58 5.82 -9.40 12.94
N LYS A 59 5.11 -9.65 14.02
CA LYS A 59 4.50 -8.60 14.86
C LYS A 59 5.53 -7.63 15.44
N SER A 60 6.73 -8.12 15.74
CA SER A 60 7.84 -7.31 16.25
C SER A 60 8.60 -6.54 15.17
N PHE A 61 8.30 -6.77 13.90
CA PHE A 61 9.00 -6.15 12.78
C PHE A 61 8.49 -4.73 12.52
N LEU A 62 9.35 -3.93 11.93
CA LEU A 62 8.97 -2.66 11.32
C LEU A 62 8.31 -2.96 9.95
N LEU A 63 7.15 -2.35 9.69
CA LEU A 63 6.60 -2.29 8.33
C LEU A 63 7.02 -0.99 7.66
N VAL A 64 7.75 -1.09 6.57
CA VAL A 64 8.10 0.07 5.72
C VAL A 64 7.10 0.12 4.56
N VAL A 65 6.46 1.27 4.39
CA VAL A 65 5.43 1.52 3.38
C VAL A 65 5.85 2.63 2.41
N PRO A 66 5.22 2.76 1.23
CA PRO A 66 5.45 3.88 0.33
C PRO A 66 5.29 5.22 1.02
N THR A 67 6.00 6.25 0.52
CA THR A 67 6.00 7.58 1.13
C THR A 67 4.71 8.34 0.82
N SER A 68 3.71 8.19 1.68
CA SER A 68 2.53 9.06 1.79
C SER A 68 1.80 8.82 3.10
N ASP A 69 1.00 9.79 3.55
CA ASP A 69 0.17 9.67 4.75
C ASP A 69 -0.86 8.53 4.61
N TYR A 70 -1.44 8.36 3.44
CA TYR A 70 -2.35 7.27 3.14
C TYR A 70 -1.73 5.89 3.44
N TRP A 71 -0.53 5.63 2.91
CA TRP A 71 0.17 4.36 3.12
C TRP A 71 0.57 4.16 4.58
N LEU A 72 1.00 5.23 5.25
CA LEU A 72 1.34 5.18 6.67
C LEU A 72 0.11 4.82 7.52
N GLU A 73 -1.02 5.48 7.27
CA GLU A 73 -2.28 5.21 7.98
C GLU A 73 -2.82 3.81 7.67
N MET A 74 -2.84 3.38 6.40
CA MET A 74 -3.29 2.04 6.01
C MET A 74 -2.42 0.95 6.63
N GLY A 75 -1.10 1.11 6.60
CA GLY A 75 -0.16 0.19 7.24
C GLY A 75 -0.35 0.12 8.76
N THR A 76 -0.54 1.27 9.42
CA THR A 76 -0.81 1.35 10.85
C THR A 76 -2.14 0.68 11.20
N ASN A 77 -3.16 0.88 10.39
CA ASN A 77 -4.50 0.30 10.60
C ASN A 77 -4.59 -1.21 10.36
N LEU A 78 -3.52 -1.87 9.84
CA LEU A 78 -3.40 -3.34 9.86
C LEU A 78 -3.38 -3.89 11.29
N ASN A 79 -2.95 -3.08 12.27
CA ASN A 79 -2.84 -3.47 13.68
C ASN A 79 -2.07 -4.78 13.91
N HIS A 80 -1.02 -5.01 13.13
CA HIS A 80 -0.23 -6.24 13.17
C HIS A 80 1.23 -5.99 13.53
N PHE A 81 1.82 -4.92 13.01
CA PHE A 81 3.23 -4.60 13.18
C PHE A 81 3.45 -3.67 14.38
N ASP A 82 4.58 -3.87 15.09
CA ASP A 82 4.97 -3.01 16.22
C ASP A 82 5.15 -1.54 15.81
N THR A 83 5.73 -1.32 14.66
CA THR A 83 6.01 0.01 14.12
C THR A 83 5.74 0.05 12.63
N VAL A 84 5.19 1.17 12.14
CA VAL A 84 5.02 1.44 10.71
C VAL A 84 5.73 2.75 10.39
N MET A 85 6.49 2.78 9.31
CA MET A 85 7.19 3.98 8.81
C MET A 85 7.02 4.09 7.30
N THR A 86 6.99 5.31 6.79
CA THR A 86 7.17 5.53 5.36
C THR A 86 8.62 5.25 4.96
N PHE A 87 8.86 4.97 3.68
CA PHE A 87 10.22 4.75 3.18
C PHE A 87 11.14 5.96 3.44
N GLU A 88 10.61 7.18 3.34
CA GLU A 88 11.35 8.39 3.68
C GLU A 88 11.72 8.47 5.17
N GLN A 89 10.78 8.15 6.07
CA GLN A 89 11.04 8.10 7.52
C GLN A 89 12.10 7.04 7.85
N PHE A 90 12.02 5.87 7.21
CA PHE A 90 13.00 4.80 7.35
C PHE A 90 14.41 5.22 6.93
N GLN A 91 14.55 5.91 5.78
CA GLN A 91 15.83 6.46 5.34
C GLN A 91 16.38 7.50 6.33
N LYS A 92 15.52 8.41 6.82
CA LYS A 92 15.91 9.41 7.82
C LYS A 92 16.37 8.79 9.12
N ALA A 93 15.70 7.74 9.59
CA ALA A 93 16.09 7.03 10.82
C ALA A 93 17.50 6.41 10.69
N ILE A 94 17.81 5.77 9.56
CA ILE A 94 19.16 5.22 9.30
C ILE A 94 20.24 6.31 9.39
N VAL A 95 19.98 7.49 8.85
CA VAL A 95 20.91 8.62 8.90
C VAL A 95 21.04 9.17 10.33
N GLN A 96 19.91 9.34 11.03
CA GLN A 96 19.88 9.88 12.40
C GLN A 96 20.58 8.95 13.41
N ASP A 97 20.49 7.63 13.19
CA ASP A 97 21.15 6.63 14.02
C ASP A 97 22.65 6.43 13.66
N GLY A 98 23.19 7.23 12.72
CA GLY A 98 24.61 7.19 12.34
C GLY A 98 25.01 5.91 11.61
N LEU A 99 24.08 5.24 10.92
CA LEU A 99 24.32 3.95 10.28
C LEU A 99 24.75 4.04 8.82
N THR A 100 25.00 5.23 8.30
CA THR A 100 25.31 5.47 6.86
C THR A 100 26.55 4.73 6.37
N ASP A 101 27.56 4.52 7.22
CA ASP A 101 28.75 3.72 6.87
C ASP A 101 28.42 2.23 6.68
N LYS A 102 27.47 1.70 7.42
CA LYS A 102 27.04 0.29 7.34
C LYS A 102 25.95 0.10 6.28
N ILE A 103 25.12 1.12 6.08
CA ILE A 103 23.96 1.13 5.19
C ILE A 103 24.05 2.36 4.26
N PRO A 104 24.94 2.34 3.26
CA PRO A 104 25.15 3.51 2.40
C PRO A 104 23.97 3.79 1.48
N SER A 105 23.11 2.82 1.24
CA SER A 105 21.92 2.94 0.40
C SER A 105 20.89 1.88 0.80
N VAL A 106 19.60 2.16 0.56
CA VAL A 106 18.48 1.21 0.68
C VAL A 106 17.67 1.13 -0.64
N SER A 107 18.29 1.52 -1.76
CA SER A 107 17.64 1.54 -3.07
C SER A 107 17.67 0.20 -3.81
N ASP A 108 18.42 -0.77 -3.29
CA ASP A 108 18.56 -2.11 -3.89
C ASP A 108 18.47 -3.22 -2.84
N MET A 109 18.39 -4.45 -3.28
CA MET A 109 18.27 -5.63 -2.41
C MET A 109 19.44 -5.78 -1.43
N VAL A 110 20.66 -5.42 -1.83
CA VAL A 110 21.84 -5.52 -0.98
C VAL A 110 21.77 -4.49 0.15
N GLY A 111 21.38 -3.27 -0.17
CA GLY A 111 21.18 -2.19 0.79
C GLY A 111 20.03 -2.49 1.77
N LEU A 112 18.92 -3.02 1.28
CA LEU A 112 17.81 -3.46 2.14
C LEU A 112 18.22 -4.60 3.09
N ASN A 113 18.98 -5.59 2.61
CA ASN A 113 19.50 -6.67 3.47
C ASN A 113 20.49 -6.14 4.53
N ARG A 114 21.33 -5.15 4.18
CA ARG A 114 22.20 -4.47 5.16
C ARG A 114 21.39 -3.71 6.20
N ALA A 115 20.33 -3.02 5.80
CA ALA A 115 19.44 -2.32 6.72
C ALA A 115 18.74 -3.30 7.66
N TYR A 116 18.28 -4.44 7.18
CA TYR A 116 17.73 -5.51 8.02
C TYR A 116 18.71 -5.97 9.10
N LYS A 117 19.98 -6.18 8.71
CA LYS A 117 21.03 -6.69 9.63
C LYS A 117 21.58 -5.66 10.62
N HIS A 118 21.66 -4.40 10.23
CA HIS A 118 22.37 -3.37 10.99
C HIS A 118 21.46 -2.32 11.64
N TYR A 119 20.22 -2.19 11.19
CA TYR A 119 19.24 -1.30 11.82
C TYR A 119 18.24 -2.11 12.65
N ARG A 120 17.28 -2.79 12.00
CA ARG A 120 16.32 -3.68 12.68
C ARG A 120 15.60 -4.56 11.65
N PRO A 121 15.00 -5.70 12.09
CA PRO A 121 14.14 -6.50 11.23
C PRO A 121 12.96 -5.67 10.70
N PHE A 122 12.71 -5.77 9.39
CA PHE A 122 11.59 -5.08 8.74
C PHE A 122 11.09 -5.83 7.52
N LEU A 123 9.87 -5.49 7.10
CA LEU A 123 9.30 -5.88 5.82
C LEU A 123 9.00 -4.62 5.00
N LEU A 124 9.07 -4.75 3.68
CA LEU A 124 8.75 -3.65 2.77
C LEU A 124 7.46 -3.96 2.02
N LEU A 125 6.42 -3.15 2.25
CA LEU A 125 5.16 -3.22 1.53
C LEU A 125 5.22 -2.30 0.30
N ASN A 126 4.89 -2.84 -0.87
CA ASN A 126 4.83 -2.07 -2.11
C ASN A 126 3.52 -2.31 -2.85
N LEU A 127 3.12 -1.31 -3.64
CA LEU A 127 2.08 -1.43 -4.65
C LEU A 127 2.72 -1.65 -6.01
N ALA A 128 2.22 -2.63 -6.75
CA ALA A 128 2.57 -2.85 -8.14
C ALA A 128 1.32 -2.72 -9.02
N THR A 129 1.43 -1.98 -10.12
CA THR A 129 0.36 -1.89 -11.12
C THR A 129 0.94 -2.26 -12.47
N GLU A 130 0.32 -3.21 -13.14
CA GLU A 130 0.78 -3.72 -14.43
C GLU A 130 -0.36 -3.94 -15.41
N LYS A 131 -0.04 -3.87 -16.70
CA LYS A 131 -0.92 -4.30 -17.78
C LYS A 131 -0.50 -5.70 -18.22
N LYS A 132 -1.44 -6.66 -18.17
CA LYS A 132 -1.16 -8.04 -18.59
C LYS A 132 -1.48 -8.28 -20.06
N ASP A 133 -0.77 -9.21 -20.67
CA ASP A 133 -0.98 -9.61 -22.08
C ASP A 133 -2.38 -10.19 -22.32
N THR A 134 -2.99 -10.77 -21.29
CA THR A 134 -4.39 -11.26 -21.31
C THR A 134 -5.44 -10.15 -21.39
N GLY A 135 -4.98 -8.90 -21.40
CA GLY A 135 -5.80 -7.69 -21.44
C GLY A 135 -6.27 -7.24 -20.07
N GLY A 136 -6.18 -5.92 -19.84
CA GLY A 136 -6.59 -5.27 -18.60
C GLY A 136 -5.42 -4.87 -17.70
N TRP A 137 -5.73 -3.94 -16.81
CA TRP A 137 -4.82 -3.47 -15.78
C TRP A 137 -5.07 -4.23 -14.48
N TYR A 138 -4.00 -4.52 -13.78
CA TYR A 138 -4.02 -5.15 -12.46
C TYR A 138 -3.23 -4.29 -11.48
N THR A 139 -3.69 -4.22 -10.26
CA THR A 139 -2.93 -3.65 -9.15
C THR A 139 -2.83 -4.68 -8.03
N GLY A 140 -1.78 -4.62 -7.23
CA GLY A 140 -1.57 -5.61 -6.18
C GLY A 140 -0.56 -5.15 -5.15
N LEU A 141 -0.58 -5.79 -4.00
CA LEU A 141 0.38 -5.61 -2.92
C LEU A 141 1.47 -6.67 -2.99
N THR A 142 2.70 -6.26 -2.70
CA THR A 142 3.82 -7.16 -2.45
C THR A 142 4.40 -6.88 -1.07
N LEU A 143 4.67 -7.94 -0.31
CA LEU A 143 5.40 -7.88 0.94
C LEU A 143 6.77 -8.53 0.74
N TYR A 144 7.81 -7.73 0.79
CA TYR A 144 9.19 -8.16 0.56
C TYR A 144 9.92 -8.33 1.89
N ASP A 145 10.62 -9.46 2.01
CA ASP A 145 11.49 -9.80 3.14
C ASP A 145 12.95 -9.54 2.77
N PRO A 146 13.60 -8.50 3.35
CA PRO A 146 15.00 -8.19 3.05
C PRO A 146 16.00 -9.22 3.58
N GLU A 147 15.64 -10.01 4.59
CA GLU A 147 16.50 -11.09 5.09
C GLU A 147 16.69 -12.16 4.05
N ARG A 148 15.59 -12.60 3.45
CA ARG A 148 15.54 -13.65 2.43
C ARG A 148 15.80 -13.13 1.02
N ALA A 149 15.79 -11.81 0.83
CA ALA A 149 15.81 -11.13 -0.46
C ALA A 149 14.67 -11.60 -1.40
N GLU A 150 13.46 -11.79 -0.85
CA GLU A 150 12.36 -12.41 -1.59
C GLU A 150 10.98 -11.79 -1.20
N ILE A 151 10.04 -11.85 -2.15
CA ILE A 151 8.63 -11.51 -1.88
C ILE A 151 8.00 -12.69 -1.16
N ILE A 152 7.52 -12.48 0.07
CA ILE A 152 6.86 -13.52 0.89
C ILE A 152 5.35 -13.54 0.71
N PHE A 153 4.76 -12.43 0.28
CA PHE A 153 3.33 -12.35 -0.06
C PHE A 153 3.14 -11.47 -1.28
N GLN A 154 2.24 -11.88 -2.16
CA GLN A 154 1.80 -11.09 -3.30
C GLN A 154 0.35 -11.41 -3.63
N ASN A 155 -0.44 -10.37 -3.83
CA ASN A 155 -1.79 -10.48 -4.35
C ASN A 155 -2.01 -9.50 -5.50
N GLU A 156 -3.14 -9.68 -6.18
CA GLU A 156 -3.55 -8.77 -7.25
C GLU A 156 -5.08 -8.70 -7.37
N ILE A 157 -5.55 -7.60 -7.96
CA ILE A 157 -6.95 -7.40 -8.36
C ILE A 157 -6.99 -6.78 -9.74
N LYS A 158 -7.95 -7.22 -10.57
CA LYS A 158 -8.18 -6.61 -11.89
C LYS A 158 -8.87 -5.26 -11.73
N LEU A 159 -8.31 -4.23 -12.34
CA LEU A 159 -8.86 -2.89 -12.35
C LEU A 159 -9.96 -2.76 -13.41
N ASN A 160 -11.10 -2.24 -13.01
CA ASN A 160 -12.07 -1.68 -13.92
C ASN A 160 -11.86 -0.16 -13.96
N LEU A 161 -11.13 0.32 -14.98
CA LEU A 161 -10.71 1.73 -15.09
C LEU A 161 -11.87 2.72 -15.07
N MET A 162 -13.09 2.29 -15.42
CA MET A 162 -14.26 3.17 -15.41
C MET A 162 -14.90 3.32 -14.02
N TRP A 163 -14.77 2.31 -13.14
CA TRP A 163 -15.51 2.27 -11.88
C TRP A 163 -14.62 2.15 -10.64
N ASP A 164 -13.45 1.53 -10.76
CA ASP A 164 -12.57 1.27 -9.62
C ASP A 164 -11.67 2.47 -9.30
N GLY A 165 -11.48 3.39 -10.25
CA GLY A 165 -10.74 4.63 -10.03
C GLY A 165 -11.44 5.63 -9.11
N TRP A 166 -12.65 5.32 -8.59
CA TRP A 166 -13.44 6.25 -7.77
C TRP A 166 -13.53 5.86 -6.29
N THR A 167 -13.03 4.70 -5.89
CA THR A 167 -13.11 4.26 -4.48
C THR A 167 -12.17 3.10 -4.17
N ASP A 168 -11.51 3.18 -3.03
CA ASP A 168 -10.64 2.12 -2.50
C ASP A 168 -11.39 0.85 -2.11
N GLN A 169 -12.72 0.93 -1.92
CA GLN A 169 -13.56 -0.24 -1.61
C GLN A 169 -13.52 -1.33 -2.68
N GLY A 170 -13.23 -0.96 -3.93
CA GLY A 170 -13.13 -1.89 -5.06
C GLY A 170 -11.71 -2.34 -5.37
N THR A 171 -10.70 -1.77 -4.76
CA THR A 171 -9.28 -1.99 -5.08
C THR A 171 -8.42 -2.18 -3.83
N MET A 172 -8.08 -1.10 -3.15
CA MET A 172 -7.13 -1.14 -2.03
C MET A 172 -7.63 -1.94 -0.84
N PHE A 173 -8.91 -1.76 -0.44
CA PHE A 173 -9.42 -2.47 0.72
C PHE A 173 -9.49 -3.99 0.53
N PRO A 174 -9.94 -4.56 -0.62
CA PRO A 174 -9.80 -5.99 -0.87
C PRO A 174 -8.36 -6.49 -0.80
N LEU A 175 -7.40 -5.74 -1.35
CA LEU A 175 -5.98 -6.10 -1.32
C LEU A 175 -5.43 -6.14 0.11
N PHE A 176 -5.73 -5.11 0.91
CA PHE A 176 -5.33 -5.08 2.33
C PHE A 176 -6.04 -6.15 3.16
N ASN A 177 -7.29 -6.49 2.86
CA ASN A 177 -7.98 -7.59 3.54
C ASN A 177 -7.31 -8.94 3.24
N SER A 178 -6.94 -9.20 2.00
CA SER A 178 -6.17 -10.39 1.63
C SER A 178 -4.77 -10.43 2.29
N LEU A 179 -4.14 -9.28 2.52
CA LEU A 179 -2.92 -9.19 3.32
C LEU A 179 -3.19 -9.51 4.80
N LEU A 180 -4.31 -9.04 5.37
CA LEU A 180 -4.72 -9.38 6.73
C LEU A 180 -4.94 -10.87 6.91
N ASP A 181 -5.60 -11.55 5.95
CA ASP A 181 -5.78 -13.01 5.96
C ASP A 181 -4.43 -13.72 6.00
N TYR A 182 -3.48 -13.27 5.17
CA TYR A 182 -2.12 -13.78 5.19
C TYR A 182 -1.43 -13.59 6.55
N LEU A 183 -1.49 -12.39 7.13
CA LEU A 183 -0.84 -12.06 8.40
C LEU A 183 -1.46 -12.79 9.60
N ARG A 184 -2.76 -13.13 9.54
CA ARG A 184 -3.49 -13.81 10.61
C ARG A 184 -3.53 -15.32 10.48
N ASN A 185 -2.94 -15.91 9.43
CA ASN A 185 -3.09 -17.32 9.07
C ASN A 185 -4.56 -17.75 8.81
N GLU A 186 -5.43 -16.79 8.49
CA GLU A 186 -6.79 -17.12 8.10
C GLU A 186 -6.75 -17.67 6.67
N LYS A 187 -7.24 -18.91 6.49
CA LYS A 187 -7.35 -19.55 5.16
C LYS A 187 -8.68 -19.11 4.54
N GLU A 188 -8.63 -18.59 3.32
CA GLU A 188 -9.82 -18.48 2.47
C GLU A 188 -10.48 -19.85 2.21
#